data_05d79efbd3db5d7db4585ed87108ce0f
#
_entry.id   05d79efbd3db5d7db4585ed87108ce0f
#
_cell.length_a   1.000
_cell.length_b   1.000
_cell.length_c   1.000
_cell.angle_alpha   90.00
_cell.angle_beta   90.00
_cell.angle_gamma   90.00
#
_symmetry.space_group_name_H-M   'P 1'
#
loop_
_entity.id
_entity.type
_entity.pdbx_description
1 polymer ?
#
loop_
_entity_poly.entity_id
_entity_poly.type
_entity_poly.pdbx_seq_one_letter_code
_entity_poly.pdbx_strand_id
1 'polypeptide(L)'
;MAESNRMKEMPVNKLMVQMGIPMILSMALQAVYNIVDSAFVGNMKEGSEAALNALTLVFPVQMLMVAVGIGTGVGTNALLARTLGQENSKKAAKVAGNSLFLGVIIYAVCLLFGIFGVKAYISSQTVDPEVISMGTGYLRICCVISFGIIFFSLFEKLLQATGRSLYSTIGQVVGAVVNIILDPIMIYGIGPVPEMGVEGAAYATVIGQVASAVLLFIFHTKLNKEFAHGTKYMKPEGGIIKEIYSIGLPAIIAQALMSIMVYVMNLILKFNPSAQTAYGLFYKVQQFVLFLAFGLRDAITPIIAFSYGMGSKNRIKDGMKYGLIYTIVLMVLGVAITEIFPGAFATLFNAGQSREYFIGAMHIISISFLFAGINVAYQGIYQALDGGIESLVISLFRQLVIILPLAGIFSIFVRNGQMGVSLIWWAFPITEFIACLAGYVFLKRIRKTKVDVLSEREM
;
A
#
# COMPACT_ATOMS: atom_id res chain seq x y z
N MET A 1 24.22 -14.24 15.00
CA MET A 1 22.94 -14.33 15.71
C MET A 1 21.87 -14.74 14.72
N ALA A 2 21.01 -15.70 15.04
CA ALA A 2 19.84 -15.97 14.22
C ALA A 2 18.93 -14.72 14.18
N GLU A 3 18.28 -14.43 13.06
CA GLU A 3 17.52 -13.18 12.93
C GLU A 3 16.29 -13.11 13.88
N SER A 4 15.75 -14.25 14.32
CA SER A 4 14.76 -14.28 15.40
C SER A 4 15.31 -13.71 16.73
N ASN A 5 16.60 -13.88 17.02
CA ASN A 5 17.24 -13.25 18.17
C ASN A 5 17.36 -11.72 18.01
N ARG A 6 17.41 -11.19 16.76
CA ARG A 6 17.44 -9.73 16.54
C ARG A 6 16.13 -9.07 16.93
N MET A 7 14.99 -9.68 16.58
CA MET A 7 13.66 -9.18 16.98
C MET A 7 13.51 -9.14 18.50
N LYS A 8 14.18 -10.07 19.23
CA LYS A 8 14.12 -10.19 20.69
C LYS A 8 15.15 -9.28 21.39
N GLU A 9 16.38 -9.27 20.93
CA GLU A 9 17.53 -8.71 21.67
C GLU A 9 17.94 -7.30 21.22
N MET A 10 17.75 -6.98 19.93
CA MET A 10 18.18 -5.67 19.41
C MET A 10 17.35 -4.52 20.01
N PRO A 11 17.98 -3.39 20.40
CA PRO A 11 17.28 -2.18 20.80
C PRO A 11 16.28 -1.73 19.74
N VAL A 12 15.06 -1.38 20.17
CA VAL A 12 13.93 -1.12 19.26
C VAL A 12 14.20 0.03 18.28
N ASN A 13 14.93 1.08 18.70
CA ASN A 13 15.32 2.18 17.84
C ASN A 13 16.20 1.72 16.66
N LYS A 14 17.20 0.86 16.93
CA LYS A 14 18.08 0.30 15.88
C LYS A 14 17.32 -0.67 14.99
N LEU A 15 16.47 -1.52 15.58
CA LEU A 15 15.63 -2.47 14.84
C LEU A 15 14.67 -1.74 13.90
N MET A 16 14.07 -0.63 14.35
CA MET A 16 13.17 0.20 13.55
C MET A 16 13.86 0.79 12.32
N VAL A 17 15.10 1.25 12.47
CA VAL A 17 15.91 1.78 11.36
C VAL A 17 16.31 0.64 10.41
N GLN A 18 16.79 -0.48 10.95
CA GLN A 18 17.26 -1.61 10.14
C GLN A 18 16.14 -2.26 9.32
N MET A 19 14.92 -2.34 9.86
CA MET A 19 13.75 -2.84 9.14
C MET A 19 13.09 -1.75 8.29
N GLY A 20 13.01 -0.54 8.80
CA GLY A 20 12.29 0.56 8.17
C GLY A 20 12.95 1.06 6.89
N ILE A 21 14.29 1.22 6.86
CA ILE A 21 14.98 1.71 5.66
C ILE A 21 14.71 0.83 4.44
N PRO A 22 14.89 -0.50 4.49
CA PRO A 22 14.55 -1.35 3.35
C PRO A 22 13.09 -1.24 2.92
N MET A 23 12.15 -1.18 3.87
CA MET A 23 10.71 -1.07 3.57
C MET A 23 10.35 0.29 2.95
N ILE A 24 10.96 1.38 3.41
CA ILE A 24 10.81 2.71 2.81
C ILE A 24 11.33 2.70 1.37
N LEU A 25 12.53 2.13 1.14
CA LEU A 25 13.08 2.00 -0.21
C LEU A 25 12.20 1.16 -1.13
N SER A 26 11.62 0.08 -0.61
CA SER A 26 10.68 -0.78 -1.30
C SER A 26 9.47 0.01 -1.81
N MET A 27 8.84 0.80 -0.93
CA MET A 27 7.69 1.65 -1.28
C MET A 27 8.05 2.77 -2.25
N ALA A 28 9.22 3.40 -2.09
CA ALA A 28 9.70 4.43 -3.01
C ALA A 28 9.93 3.86 -4.42
N LEU A 29 10.54 2.68 -4.52
CA LEU A 29 10.73 1.97 -5.79
C LEU A 29 9.41 1.59 -6.46
N GLN A 30 8.41 1.19 -5.67
CA GLN A 30 7.06 0.91 -6.20
C GLN A 30 6.43 2.15 -6.84
N ALA A 31 6.60 3.32 -6.24
CA ALA A 31 6.13 4.57 -6.81
C ALA A 31 6.82 4.90 -8.14
N VAL A 32 8.15 4.74 -8.19
CA VAL A 32 8.95 4.98 -9.39
C VAL A 32 8.56 4.03 -10.53
N TYR A 33 8.47 2.75 -10.22
CA TYR A 33 8.11 1.73 -11.21
C TYR A 33 6.73 1.99 -11.84
N ASN A 34 5.71 2.37 -11.05
CA ASN A 34 4.38 2.70 -11.56
C ASN A 34 4.39 3.90 -12.53
N ILE A 35 5.28 4.88 -12.29
CA ILE A 35 5.45 6.03 -13.18
C ILE A 35 6.11 5.59 -14.50
N VAL A 36 7.14 4.75 -14.42
CA VAL A 36 7.90 4.27 -15.58
C VAL A 36 7.03 3.42 -16.50
N ASP A 37 6.27 2.47 -15.94
CA ASP A 37 5.34 1.61 -16.68
C ASP A 37 4.30 2.46 -17.46
N SER A 38 3.67 3.43 -16.79
CA SER A 38 2.73 4.35 -17.43
C SER A 38 3.37 5.19 -18.53
N ALA A 39 4.65 5.56 -18.37
CA ALA A 39 5.37 6.34 -19.37
C ALA A 39 5.66 5.51 -20.63
N PHE A 40 6.02 4.24 -20.51
CA PHE A 40 6.23 3.37 -21.67
C PHE A 40 4.94 3.17 -22.48
N VAL A 41 3.82 2.89 -21.81
CA VAL A 41 2.52 2.74 -22.51
C VAL A 41 2.09 4.05 -23.16
N GLY A 42 2.28 5.19 -22.51
CA GLY A 42 1.93 6.52 -23.05
C GLY A 42 2.77 6.94 -24.24
N ASN A 43 3.94 6.32 -24.46
CA ASN A 43 4.84 6.59 -25.59
C ASN A 43 4.72 5.57 -26.75
N MET A 44 3.68 4.75 -26.77
CA MET A 44 3.39 3.87 -27.92
C MET A 44 3.15 4.68 -29.20
N LYS A 45 3.60 4.18 -30.33
CA LYS A 45 3.50 4.87 -31.64
C LYS A 45 2.06 4.96 -32.14
N GLU A 46 1.28 3.92 -31.92
CA GLU A 46 -0.13 3.81 -32.33
C GLU A 46 -0.99 3.39 -31.14
N GLY A 47 -2.24 3.88 -31.08
CA GLY A 47 -3.21 3.51 -30.07
C GLY A 47 -2.88 3.93 -28.62
N SER A 48 -1.93 4.85 -28.41
CA SER A 48 -1.51 5.26 -27.05
C SER A 48 -2.67 5.87 -26.23
N GLU A 49 -3.57 6.60 -26.87
CA GLU A 49 -4.76 7.18 -26.18
C GLU A 49 -5.75 6.08 -25.78
N ALA A 50 -6.06 5.14 -26.69
CA ALA A 50 -6.91 3.99 -26.38
C ALA A 50 -6.27 3.10 -25.32
N ALA A 51 -4.95 2.92 -25.35
CA ALA A 51 -4.17 2.18 -24.37
C ALA A 51 -4.27 2.80 -22.97
N LEU A 52 -4.05 4.11 -22.85
CA LEU A 52 -4.17 4.83 -21.57
C LEU A 52 -5.60 4.80 -21.02
N ASN A 53 -6.59 4.89 -21.91
CA ASN A 53 -8.00 4.75 -21.52
C ASN A 53 -8.27 3.32 -21.02
N ALA A 54 -7.80 2.28 -21.72
CA ALA A 54 -7.91 0.89 -21.30
C ALA A 54 -7.29 0.66 -19.93
N LEU A 55 -6.07 1.17 -19.67
CA LEU A 55 -5.41 1.08 -18.37
C LEU A 55 -6.23 1.76 -17.26
N THR A 56 -6.86 2.89 -17.57
CA THR A 56 -7.74 3.60 -16.60
C THR A 56 -8.94 2.74 -16.20
N LEU A 57 -9.55 2.03 -17.15
CA LEU A 57 -10.67 1.13 -16.88
C LEU A 57 -10.27 -0.14 -16.12
N VAL A 58 -9.05 -0.63 -16.35
CA VAL A 58 -8.49 -1.80 -15.68
C VAL A 58 -8.08 -1.52 -14.22
N PHE A 59 -7.64 -0.30 -13.95
CA PHE A 59 -7.04 0.11 -12.67
C PHE A 59 -7.86 -0.26 -11.42
N PRO A 60 -9.21 -0.10 -11.36
CA PRO A 60 -9.97 -0.46 -10.17
C PRO A 60 -9.87 -1.94 -9.79
N VAL A 61 -9.87 -2.84 -10.78
CA VAL A 61 -9.75 -4.29 -10.53
C VAL A 61 -8.32 -4.63 -10.06
N GLN A 62 -7.31 -4.04 -10.69
CA GLN A 62 -5.92 -4.23 -10.24
C GLN A 62 -5.75 -3.73 -8.80
N MET A 63 -6.28 -2.57 -8.46
CA MET A 63 -6.23 -2.03 -7.09
C MET A 63 -6.94 -2.93 -6.10
N LEU A 64 -8.07 -3.55 -6.48
CA LEU A 64 -8.77 -4.50 -5.62
C LEU A 64 -7.93 -5.77 -5.40
N MET A 65 -7.30 -6.31 -6.43
CA MET A 65 -6.41 -7.47 -6.32
C MET A 65 -5.23 -7.18 -5.38
N VAL A 66 -4.59 -6.03 -5.56
CA VAL A 66 -3.48 -5.56 -4.70
C VAL A 66 -3.98 -5.36 -3.25
N ALA A 67 -5.15 -4.73 -3.06
CA ALA A 67 -5.73 -4.49 -1.75
C ALA A 67 -6.00 -5.80 -0.99
N VAL A 68 -6.55 -6.82 -1.67
CA VAL A 68 -6.83 -8.13 -1.06
C VAL A 68 -5.53 -8.84 -0.72
N GLY A 69 -4.53 -8.82 -1.60
CA GLY A 69 -3.22 -9.42 -1.35
C GLY A 69 -2.50 -8.77 -0.15
N ILE A 70 -2.36 -7.44 -0.19
CA ILE A 70 -1.70 -6.66 0.87
C ILE A 70 -2.44 -6.78 2.19
N GLY A 71 -3.77 -6.65 2.20
CA GLY A 71 -4.55 -6.69 3.44
C GLY A 71 -4.50 -8.06 4.11
N THR A 72 -4.62 -9.16 3.34
CA THR A 72 -4.42 -10.53 3.85
C THR A 72 -2.99 -10.68 4.40
N GLY A 73 -2.00 -10.14 3.70
CA GLY A 73 -0.61 -10.11 4.13
C GLY A 73 -0.39 -9.33 5.42
N VAL A 74 -1.03 -8.16 5.60
CA VAL A 74 -0.94 -7.35 6.83
C VAL A 74 -1.49 -8.11 8.03
N GLY A 75 -2.66 -8.76 7.90
CA GLY A 75 -3.20 -9.60 8.96
C GLY A 75 -2.30 -10.78 9.31
N THR A 76 -1.72 -11.42 8.28
CA THR A 76 -0.74 -12.50 8.45
C THR A 76 0.52 -12.01 9.17
N ASN A 77 1.07 -10.86 8.77
CA ASN A 77 2.26 -10.26 9.36
C ASN A 77 2.09 -10.02 10.86
N ALA A 78 1.03 -9.33 11.25
CA ALA A 78 0.76 -9.01 12.64
C ALA A 78 0.56 -10.28 13.49
N LEU A 79 -0.24 -11.24 13.00
CA LEU A 79 -0.51 -12.48 13.72
C LEU A 79 0.74 -13.38 13.82
N LEU A 80 1.51 -13.51 12.73
CA LEU A 80 2.73 -14.30 12.70
C LEU A 80 3.79 -13.71 13.64
N ALA A 81 4.06 -12.41 13.55
CA ALA A 81 5.04 -11.74 14.41
C ALA A 81 4.68 -11.89 15.89
N ARG A 82 3.39 -11.73 16.25
CA ARG A 82 2.91 -11.96 17.63
C ARG A 82 3.11 -13.40 18.07
N THR A 83 2.77 -14.36 17.21
CA THR A 83 2.88 -15.80 17.51
C THR A 83 4.34 -16.21 17.71
N LEU A 84 5.26 -15.63 16.92
CA LEU A 84 6.70 -15.83 17.10
C LEU A 84 7.21 -15.22 18.39
N GLY A 85 6.72 -14.04 18.78
CA GLY A 85 7.02 -13.43 20.09
C GLY A 85 6.52 -14.27 21.28
N GLN A 86 5.45 -15.06 21.09
CA GLN A 86 4.95 -16.05 22.04
C GLN A 86 5.77 -17.35 22.07
N GLU A 87 6.78 -17.47 21.21
CA GLU A 87 7.59 -18.68 21.03
C GLU A 87 6.77 -19.92 20.62
N ASN A 88 5.60 -19.71 20.00
CA ASN A 88 4.69 -20.77 19.56
C ASN A 88 4.92 -21.12 18.08
N SER A 89 6.00 -21.86 17.81
CA SER A 89 6.38 -22.26 16.45
C SER A 89 5.33 -23.11 15.74
N LYS A 90 4.53 -23.91 16.49
CA LYS A 90 3.45 -24.71 15.90
C LYS A 90 2.32 -23.84 15.36
N LYS A 91 1.88 -22.83 16.14
CA LYS A 91 0.86 -21.86 15.67
C LYS A 91 1.44 -21.00 14.55
N ALA A 92 2.71 -20.61 14.62
CA ALA A 92 3.37 -19.85 13.56
C ALA A 92 3.36 -20.59 12.22
N ALA A 93 3.68 -21.89 12.21
CA ALA A 93 3.60 -22.72 11.01
C ALA A 93 2.18 -22.76 10.43
N LYS A 94 1.15 -22.88 11.29
CA LYS A 94 -0.25 -22.86 10.86
C LYS A 94 -0.68 -21.50 10.32
N VAL A 95 -0.25 -20.39 10.93
CA VAL A 95 -0.53 -19.03 10.43
C VAL A 95 0.06 -18.86 9.04
N ALA A 96 1.34 -19.21 8.83
CA ALA A 96 1.98 -19.15 7.53
C ALA A 96 1.28 -20.07 6.50
N GLY A 97 0.96 -21.30 6.88
CA GLY A 97 0.26 -22.25 6.00
C GLY A 97 -1.16 -21.78 5.63
N ASN A 98 -1.94 -21.27 6.58
CA ASN A 98 -3.28 -20.75 6.31
C ASN A 98 -3.23 -19.49 5.43
N SER A 99 -2.22 -18.62 5.58
CA SER A 99 -2.06 -17.47 4.68
C SER A 99 -1.79 -17.90 3.23
N LEU A 100 -0.97 -18.93 3.02
CA LEU A 100 -0.74 -19.50 1.68
C LEU A 100 -2.00 -20.17 1.13
N PHE A 101 -2.77 -20.88 1.95
CA PHE A 101 -4.08 -21.41 1.55
C PHE A 101 -5.04 -20.30 1.10
N LEU A 102 -5.11 -19.20 1.87
CA LEU A 102 -5.91 -18.03 1.48
C LEU A 102 -5.41 -17.44 0.16
N GLY A 103 -4.10 -17.38 -0.06
CA GLY A 103 -3.51 -16.98 -1.34
C GLY A 103 -4.00 -17.83 -2.51
N VAL A 104 -4.09 -19.14 -2.34
CA VAL A 104 -4.65 -20.05 -3.37
C VAL A 104 -6.12 -19.74 -3.65
N ILE A 105 -6.93 -19.48 -2.62
CA ILE A 105 -8.34 -19.12 -2.80
C ILE A 105 -8.49 -17.77 -3.51
N ILE A 106 -7.73 -16.76 -3.10
CA ILE A 106 -7.74 -15.45 -3.75
C ILE A 106 -7.34 -15.58 -5.22
N TYR A 107 -6.28 -16.34 -5.50
CA TYR A 107 -5.85 -16.62 -6.86
C TYR A 107 -6.96 -17.32 -7.67
N ALA A 108 -7.61 -18.33 -7.12
CA ALA A 108 -8.69 -19.04 -7.81
C ALA A 108 -9.85 -18.10 -8.16
N VAL A 109 -10.22 -17.18 -7.28
CA VAL A 109 -11.24 -16.15 -7.56
C VAL A 109 -10.80 -15.22 -8.68
N CYS A 110 -9.57 -14.71 -8.64
CA CYS A 110 -9.01 -13.86 -9.68
C CYS A 110 -8.92 -14.59 -11.03
N LEU A 111 -8.51 -15.84 -11.03
CA LEU A 111 -8.44 -16.69 -12.23
C LEU A 111 -9.82 -16.88 -12.88
N LEU A 112 -10.84 -17.23 -12.07
CA LEU A 112 -12.21 -17.37 -12.56
C LEU A 112 -12.75 -16.06 -13.13
N PHE A 113 -12.51 -14.94 -12.47
CA PHE A 113 -12.86 -13.62 -12.98
C PHE A 113 -12.08 -13.30 -14.28
N GLY A 114 -10.80 -13.63 -14.36
CA GLY A 114 -9.96 -13.47 -15.54
C GLY A 114 -10.49 -14.20 -16.77
N ILE A 115 -11.00 -15.43 -16.56
CA ILE A 115 -11.52 -16.27 -17.65
C ILE A 115 -12.92 -15.79 -18.08
N PHE A 116 -13.83 -15.55 -17.13
CA PHE A 116 -15.26 -15.40 -17.39
C PHE A 116 -15.77 -13.95 -17.25
N GLY A 117 -15.17 -13.12 -16.38
CA GLY A 117 -15.71 -11.82 -15.97
C GLY A 117 -15.13 -10.62 -16.70
N VAL A 118 -13.89 -10.67 -17.14
CA VAL A 118 -13.13 -9.49 -17.62
C VAL A 118 -13.80 -8.81 -18.81
N LYS A 119 -14.23 -9.57 -19.82
CA LYS A 119 -14.86 -9.00 -21.03
C LYS A 119 -16.16 -8.27 -20.66
N ALA A 120 -17.01 -8.88 -19.83
CA ALA A 120 -18.26 -8.27 -19.39
C ALA A 120 -17.99 -6.99 -18.59
N TYR A 121 -16.99 -7.00 -17.70
CA TYR A 121 -16.59 -5.84 -16.92
C TYR A 121 -16.13 -4.66 -17.81
N ILE A 122 -15.21 -4.87 -18.73
CA ILE A 122 -14.70 -3.80 -19.61
C ILE A 122 -15.82 -3.28 -20.54
N SER A 123 -16.60 -4.19 -21.17
CA SER A 123 -17.70 -3.81 -22.06
C SER A 123 -18.83 -3.06 -21.35
N SER A 124 -18.95 -3.15 -20.02
CA SER A 124 -19.90 -2.36 -19.24
C SER A 124 -19.48 -0.90 -19.06
N GLN A 125 -18.23 -0.56 -19.32
CA GLN A 125 -17.66 0.77 -19.07
C GLN A 125 -17.40 1.58 -20.35
N THR A 126 -17.23 0.93 -21.49
CA THR A 126 -16.96 1.59 -22.79
C THR A 126 -17.63 0.83 -23.93
N VAL A 127 -17.93 1.56 -25.00
CA VAL A 127 -18.43 1.02 -26.25
C VAL A 127 -17.36 1.02 -27.35
N ASP A 128 -16.20 1.60 -27.08
CA ASP A 128 -15.07 1.64 -28.04
C ASP A 128 -14.46 0.25 -28.21
N PRO A 129 -14.50 -0.34 -29.42
CA PRO A 129 -14.02 -1.69 -29.67
C PRO A 129 -12.50 -1.86 -29.41
N GLU A 130 -11.70 -0.82 -29.69
CA GLU A 130 -10.25 -0.83 -29.48
C GLU A 130 -9.92 -0.85 -27.98
N VAL A 131 -10.54 0.03 -27.22
CA VAL A 131 -10.40 0.08 -25.75
C VAL A 131 -10.89 -1.21 -25.10
N ILE A 132 -12.01 -1.81 -25.59
CA ILE A 132 -12.52 -3.10 -25.11
C ILE A 132 -11.49 -4.21 -25.37
N SER A 133 -10.91 -4.24 -26.56
CA SER A 133 -9.89 -5.25 -26.92
C SER A 133 -8.67 -5.15 -26.04
N MET A 134 -8.07 -3.95 -25.97
CA MET A 134 -6.86 -3.68 -25.17
C MET A 134 -7.08 -3.93 -23.69
N GLY A 135 -8.17 -3.40 -23.12
CA GLY A 135 -8.49 -3.54 -21.69
C GLY A 135 -8.81 -4.99 -21.32
N THR A 136 -9.49 -5.74 -22.20
CA THR A 136 -9.78 -7.17 -21.98
C THR A 136 -8.50 -8.00 -22.02
N GLY A 137 -7.63 -7.79 -23.00
CA GLY A 137 -6.34 -8.48 -23.12
C GLY A 137 -5.47 -8.23 -21.88
N TYR A 138 -5.25 -6.98 -21.56
CA TYR A 138 -4.44 -6.58 -20.38
C TYR A 138 -4.97 -7.16 -19.06
N LEU A 139 -6.25 -6.94 -18.76
CA LEU A 139 -6.81 -7.35 -17.49
C LEU A 139 -6.89 -8.88 -17.35
N ARG A 140 -7.17 -9.57 -18.46
CA ARG A 140 -7.17 -11.04 -18.48
C ARG A 140 -5.81 -11.61 -18.14
N ILE A 141 -4.72 -11.10 -18.72
CA ILE A 141 -3.35 -11.50 -18.40
C ILE A 141 -3.06 -11.28 -16.92
N CYS A 142 -3.36 -10.08 -16.40
CA CYS A 142 -3.16 -9.75 -14.99
C CYS A 142 -3.94 -10.66 -14.04
N CYS A 143 -5.20 -11.00 -14.37
CA CYS A 143 -6.03 -11.85 -13.50
C CYS A 143 -5.64 -13.34 -13.60
N VAL A 144 -5.35 -13.84 -14.79
CA VAL A 144 -4.99 -15.28 -15.00
C VAL A 144 -3.63 -15.58 -14.36
N ILE A 145 -2.69 -14.64 -14.42
CA ILE A 145 -1.34 -14.80 -13.83
C ILE A 145 -1.23 -14.08 -12.47
N SER A 146 -2.36 -13.78 -11.83
CA SER A 146 -2.39 -13.05 -10.55
C SER A 146 -1.71 -13.76 -9.39
N PHE A 147 -1.37 -15.06 -9.52
CA PHE A 147 -0.60 -15.76 -8.49
C PHE A 147 0.73 -15.05 -8.18
N GLY A 148 1.34 -14.39 -9.17
CA GLY A 148 2.57 -13.62 -8.97
C GLY A 148 2.40 -12.54 -7.90
N ILE A 149 1.45 -11.63 -8.08
CA ILE A 149 1.23 -10.52 -7.15
C ILE A 149 0.71 -10.99 -5.79
N ILE A 150 -0.16 -12.01 -5.77
CA ILE A 150 -0.76 -12.53 -4.54
C ILE A 150 0.31 -13.20 -3.68
N PHE A 151 1.08 -14.13 -4.23
CA PHE A 151 2.12 -14.82 -3.47
C PHE A 151 3.32 -13.94 -3.18
N PHE A 152 3.68 -12.99 -4.07
CA PHE A 152 4.65 -11.94 -3.75
C PHE A 152 4.24 -11.21 -2.47
N SER A 153 3.01 -10.68 -2.39
CA SER A 153 2.52 -9.94 -1.22
C SER A 153 2.54 -10.78 0.06
N LEU A 154 2.18 -12.06 -0.02
CA LEU A 154 2.18 -12.94 1.15
C LEU A 154 3.60 -13.28 1.62
N PHE A 155 4.50 -13.67 0.71
CA PHE A 155 5.90 -13.98 1.09
C PHE A 155 6.64 -12.76 1.59
N GLU A 156 6.38 -11.58 1.01
CA GLU A 156 6.88 -10.31 1.51
C GLU A 156 6.51 -10.13 2.99
N LYS A 157 5.24 -10.27 3.34
CA LYS A 157 4.74 -10.09 4.70
C LYS A 157 5.20 -11.19 5.67
N LEU A 158 5.36 -12.43 5.19
CA LEU A 158 5.96 -13.51 5.99
C LEU A 158 7.44 -13.24 6.33
N LEU A 159 8.21 -12.68 5.41
CA LEU A 159 9.61 -12.28 5.65
C LEU A 159 9.70 -11.06 6.58
N GLN A 160 8.81 -10.08 6.39
CA GLN A 160 8.74 -8.91 7.27
C GLN A 160 8.40 -9.30 8.72
N ALA A 161 7.45 -10.24 8.92
CA ALA A 161 7.05 -10.72 10.24
C ALA A 161 8.19 -11.39 11.02
N THR A 162 9.19 -11.93 10.33
CA THR A 162 10.37 -12.56 10.92
C THR A 162 11.59 -11.64 11.01
N GLY A 163 11.41 -10.34 10.72
CA GLY A 163 12.48 -9.33 10.77
C GLY A 163 13.37 -9.27 9.52
N ARG A 164 13.01 -9.99 8.45
CA ARG A 164 13.80 -10.11 7.20
C ARG A 164 13.36 -9.12 6.12
N SER A 165 13.15 -7.86 6.51
CA SER A 165 12.69 -6.81 5.60
C SER A 165 13.66 -6.54 4.44
N LEU A 166 14.96 -6.69 4.64
CA LEU A 166 15.95 -6.53 3.56
C LEU A 166 15.68 -7.54 2.43
N TYR A 167 15.38 -8.79 2.76
CA TYR A 167 15.11 -9.82 1.75
C TYR A 167 13.78 -9.58 1.04
N SER A 168 12.77 -9.06 1.73
CA SER A 168 11.52 -8.66 1.08
C SER A 168 11.75 -7.52 0.09
N THR A 169 12.59 -6.53 0.45
CA THR A 169 12.98 -5.43 -0.44
C THR A 169 13.77 -5.93 -1.65
N ILE A 170 14.73 -6.86 -1.47
CA ILE A 170 15.46 -7.44 -2.60
C ILE A 170 14.50 -8.11 -3.59
N GLY A 171 13.51 -8.86 -3.11
CA GLY A 171 12.49 -9.47 -3.97
C GLY A 171 11.71 -8.44 -4.77
N GLN A 172 11.30 -7.35 -4.15
CA GLN A 172 10.60 -6.27 -4.83
C GLN A 172 11.47 -5.54 -5.86
N VAL A 173 12.73 -5.25 -5.52
CA VAL A 173 13.70 -4.64 -6.45
C VAL A 173 13.89 -5.51 -7.69
N VAL A 174 14.09 -6.81 -7.51
CA VAL A 174 14.25 -7.75 -8.64
C VAL A 174 13.02 -7.74 -9.54
N GLY A 175 11.81 -7.79 -8.99
CA GLY A 175 10.60 -7.72 -9.79
C GLY A 175 10.44 -6.41 -10.56
N ALA A 176 10.74 -5.27 -9.91
CA ALA A 176 10.70 -3.97 -10.54
C ALA A 176 11.73 -3.85 -11.67
N VAL A 177 12.95 -4.33 -11.47
CA VAL A 177 14.01 -4.34 -12.49
C VAL A 177 13.62 -5.23 -13.67
N VAL A 178 13.11 -6.43 -13.41
CA VAL A 178 12.63 -7.34 -14.46
C VAL A 178 11.50 -6.67 -15.28
N ASN A 179 10.53 -6.05 -14.63
CA ASN A 179 9.44 -5.35 -15.30
C ASN A 179 9.99 -4.20 -16.16
N ILE A 180 10.79 -3.28 -15.60
CA ILE A 180 11.36 -2.13 -16.34
C ILE A 180 12.18 -2.55 -17.57
N ILE A 181 12.89 -3.69 -17.49
CA ILE A 181 13.65 -4.22 -18.63
C ILE A 181 12.71 -4.82 -19.68
N LEU A 182 11.67 -5.55 -19.25
CA LEU A 182 10.76 -6.24 -20.16
C LEU A 182 9.74 -5.31 -20.81
N ASP A 183 9.34 -4.20 -20.16
CA ASP A 183 8.38 -3.24 -20.71
C ASP A 183 8.73 -2.78 -22.12
N PRO A 184 9.89 -2.14 -22.39
CA PRO A 184 10.22 -1.70 -23.73
C PRO A 184 10.40 -2.88 -24.72
N ILE A 185 10.87 -4.03 -24.23
CA ILE A 185 11.08 -5.21 -25.09
C ILE A 185 9.75 -5.76 -25.58
N MET A 186 8.74 -5.85 -24.70
CA MET A 186 7.46 -6.47 -25.02
C MET A 186 6.45 -5.47 -25.59
N ILE A 187 6.48 -4.21 -25.13
CA ILE A 187 5.60 -3.16 -25.65
C ILE A 187 5.97 -2.82 -27.11
N TYR A 188 7.25 -2.57 -27.37
CA TYR A 188 7.72 -2.05 -28.66
C TYR A 188 8.29 -3.13 -29.61
N GLY A 189 8.41 -4.37 -29.14
CA GLY A 189 8.92 -5.46 -29.97
C GLY A 189 10.42 -5.35 -30.26
N ILE A 190 11.29 -5.46 -29.24
CA ILE A 190 12.74 -5.37 -29.41
C ILE A 190 13.35 -6.76 -29.55
N GLY A 191 14.18 -6.97 -30.58
CA GLY A 191 14.89 -8.21 -30.84
C GLY A 191 13.96 -9.30 -31.40
N PRO A 192 13.95 -10.53 -30.83
CA PRO A 192 13.11 -11.63 -31.30
C PRO A 192 11.66 -11.57 -30.81
N VAL A 193 11.33 -10.61 -29.93
CA VAL A 193 10.00 -10.47 -29.33
C VAL A 193 9.13 -9.62 -30.25
N PRO A 194 7.91 -10.06 -30.64
CA PRO A 194 7.00 -9.26 -31.42
C PRO A 194 6.48 -8.05 -30.61
N GLU A 195 6.09 -7.00 -31.30
CA GLU A 195 5.40 -5.86 -30.67
C GLU A 195 4.04 -6.32 -30.13
N MET A 196 3.84 -6.17 -28.84
CA MET A 196 2.64 -6.64 -28.11
C MET A 196 1.80 -5.48 -27.55
N GLY A 197 2.32 -4.24 -27.64
CA GLY A 197 1.62 -3.06 -27.14
C GLY A 197 1.21 -3.17 -25.67
N VAL A 198 -0.06 -2.88 -25.39
CA VAL A 198 -0.61 -2.90 -24.02
C VAL A 198 -0.54 -4.30 -23.38
N GLU A 199 -0.73 -5.36 -24.15
CA GLU A 199 -0.59 -6.73 -23.62
C GLU A 199 0.86 -7.02 -23.21
N GLY A 200 1.84 -6.44 -23.94
CA GLY A 200 3.26 -6.51 -23.60
C GLY A 200 3.55 -5.93 -22.19
N ALA A 201 2.95 -4.78 -21.88
CA ALA A 201 3.02 -4.18 -20.53
C ALA A 201 2.42 -5.11 -19.48
N ALA A 202 1.27 -5.77 -19.77
CA ALA A 202 0.68 -6.75 -18.85
C ALA A 202 1.62 -7.93 -18.60
N TYR A 203 2.21 -8.51 -19.65
CA TYR A 203 3.16 -9.62 -19.51
C TYR A 203 4.41 -9.20 -18.73
N ALA A 204 5.00 -8.05 -19.03
CA ALA A 204 6.17 -7.55 -18.30
C ALA A 204 5.88 -7.39 -16.81
N THR A 205 4.72 -6.82 -16.46
CA THR A 205 4.26 -6.68 -15.09
C THR A 205 4.11 -8.02 -14.37
N VAL A 206 3.37 -8.97 -14.96
CA VAL A 206 3.15 -10.27 -14.29
C VAL A 206 4.41 -11.11 -14.22
N ILE A 207 5.31 -11.05 -15.20
CA ILE A 207 6.62 -11.74 -15.15
C ILE A 207 7.47 -11.17 -14.01
N GLY A 208 7.52 -9.84 -13.87
CA GLY A 208 8.21 -9.19 -12.75
C GLY A 208 7.65 -9.62 -11.39
N GLN A 209 6.32 -9.67 -11.25
CA GLN A 209 5.66 -10.15 -10.03
C GLN A 209 5.93 -11.63 -9.74
N VAL A 210 5.94 -12.48 -10.77
CA VAL A 210 6.30 -13.91 -10.62
C VAL A 210 7.76 -14.08 -10.23
N ALA A 211 8.69 -13.32 -10.84
CA ALA A 211 10.10 -13.35 -10.47
C ALA A 211 10.29 -12.97 -8.99
N SER A 212 9.62 -11.91 -8.54
CA SER A 212 9.58 -11.53 -7.12
C SER A 212 9.03 -12.66 -6.25
N ALA A 213 7.88 -13.23 -6.60
CA ALA A 213 7.23 -14.28 -5.81
C ALA A 213 8.13 -15.52 -5.68
N VAL A 214 8.77 -15.95 -6.77
CA VAL A 214 9.71 -17.08 -6.77
C VAL A 214 10.92 -16.80 -5.88
N LEU A 215 11.53 -15.62 -6.01
CA LEU A 215 12.68 -15.25 -5.18
C LEU A 215 12.32 -15.19 -3.70
N LEU A 216 11.18 -14.58 -3.36
CA LEU A 216 10.71 -14.48 -1.99
C LEU A 216 10.30 -15.85 -1.42
N PHE A 217 9.73 -16.74 -2.23
CA PHE A 217 9.49 -18.13 -1.85
C PHE A 217 10.80 -18.84 -1.47
N ILE A 218 11.86 -18.67 -2.27
CA ILE A 218 13.20 -19.22 -1.97
C ILE A 218 13.71 -18.66 -0.65
N PHE A 219 13.62 -17.34 -0.46
CA PHE A 219 14.05 -16.73 0.79
C PHE A 219 13.20 -17.19 1.97
N HIS A 220 11.87 -17.28 1.81
CA HIS A 220 10.98 -17.78 2.85
C HIS A 220 11.35 -19.20 3.29
N THR A 221 11.57 -20.12 2.35
CA THR A 221 11.87 -21.53 2.67
C THR A 221 13.27 -21.72 3.25
N LYS A 222 14.24 -20.91 2.81
CA LYS A 222 15.63 -21.04 3.27
C LYS A 222 15.93 -20.29 4.56
N LEU A 223 15.27 -19.17 4.79
CA LEU A 223 15.60 -18.26 5.89
C LEU A 223 14.63 -18.36 7.07
N ASN A 224 13.34 -18.50 6.84
CA ASN A 224 12.34 -18.57 7.91
C ASN A 224 12.36 -19.95 8.59
N LYS A 225 13.38 -20.20 9.41
CA LYS A 225 13.57 -21.47 10.11
C LYS A 225 12.89 -21.52 11.49
N GLU A 226 12.26 -20.45 11.91
CA GLU A 226 11.60 -20.29 13.21
C GLU A 226 10.35 -21.16 13.34
N PHE A 227 9.80 -21.62 12.22
CA PHE A 227 8.65 -22.50 12.15
C PHE A 227 8.77 -23.47 10.98
N ALA A 228 8.05 -24.59 11.08
CA ALA A 228 8.09 -25.63 10.05
C ALA A 228 7.27 -25.24 8.82
N HIS A 229 7.77 -25.60 7.65
CA HIS A 229 7.11 -25.44 6.36
C HIS A 229 6.46 -26.75 5.90
N GLY A 230 5.47 -26.67 5.01
CA GLY A 230 4.88 -27.82 4.35
C GLY A 230 3.36 -27.72 4.17
N THR A 231 2.85 -28.47 3.20
CA THR A 231 1.44 -28.46 2.79
C THR A 231 0.48 -28.89 3.91
N LYS A 232 0.94 -29.69 4.89
CA LYS A 232 0.15 -30.09 6.06
C LYS A 232 -0.35 -28.91 6.89
N TYR A 233 0.37 -27.77 6.88
CA TYR A 233 0.00 -26.55 7.59
C TYR A 233 -0.97 -25.66 6.80
N MET A 234 -1.19 -25.96 5.51
CA MET A 234 -2.16 -25.24 4.66
C MET A 234 -3.61 -25.74 4.91
N LYS A 235 -3.81 -26.74 5.76
CA LYS A 235 -5.15 -27.16 6.15
C LYS A 235 -5.89 -25.97 6.78
N PRO A 236 -7.07 -25.59 6.25
CA PRO A 236 -7.78 -24.41 6.72
C PRO A 236 -8.23 -24.58 8.18
N GLU A 237 -7.87 -23.62 9.00
CA GLU A 237 -8.31 -23.51 10.39
C GLU A 237 -9.09 -22.20 10.57
N GLY A 238 -10.42 -22.30 10.75
CA GLY A 238 -11.33 -21.14 10.83
C GLY A 238 -10.94 -20.14 11.91
N GLY A 239 -10.39 -20.57 13.04
CA GLY A 239 -9.88 -19.70 14.10
C GLY A 239 -8.72 -18.82 13.62
N ILE A 240 -7.74 -19.41 12.94
CA ILE A 240 -6.57 -18.69 12.41
C ILE A 240 -6.99 -17.73 11.28
N ILE A 241 -7.85 -18.19 10.37
CA ILE A 241 -8.38 -17.35 9.30
C ILE A 241 -9.13 -16.14 9.86
N LYS A 242 -9.94 -16.34 10.90
CA LYS A 242 -10.63 -15.25 11.59
C LYS A 242 -9.65 -14.27 12.23
N GLU A 243 -8.58 -14.76 12.87
CA GLU A 243 -7.54 -13.90 13.45
C GLU A 243 -6.81 -13.11 12.36
N ILE A 244 -6.49 -13.70 11.20
CA ILE A 244 -5.86 -13.00 10.07
C ILE A 244 -6.78 -11.89 9.55
N TYR A 245 -8.06 -12.18 9.31
CA TYR A 245 -8.98 -11.20 8.74
C TYR A 245 -9.55 -10.21 9.76
N SER A 246 -9.39 -10.41 11.06
CA SER A 246 -9.71 -9.38 12.06
C SER A 246 -8.86 -8.10 11.86
N ILE A 247 -7.67 -8.24 11.28
CA ILE A 247 -6.78 -7.13 10.92
C ILE A 247 -6.76 -6.95 9.41
N GLY A 248 -6.73 -8.05 8.65
CA GLY A 248 -6.59 -8.05 7.19
C GLY A 248 -7.79 -7.43 6.47
N LEU A 249 -9.01 -7.74 6.86
CA LEU A 249 -10.22 -7.18 6.23
C LEU A 249 -10.32 -5.65 6.42
N PRO A 250 -10.12 -5.10 7.62
CA PRO A 250 -9.97 -3.66 7.81
C PRO A 250 -8.91 -3.03 6.91
N ALA A 251 -7.77 -3.69 6.72
CA ALA A 251 -6.70 -3.19 5.86
C ALA A 251 -7.08 -3.22 4.36
N ILE A 252 -7.79 -4.27 3.91
CA ILE A 252 -8.35 -4.34 2.54
C ILE A 252 -9.29 -3.16 2.28
N ILE A 253 -10.25 -2.93 3.19
CA ILE A 253 -11.22 -1.85 3.07
C ILE A 253 -10.50 -0.49 3.07
N ALA A 254 -9.55 -0.29 3.96
CA ALA A 254 -8.76 0.94 4.04
C ALA A 254 -8.04 1.26 2.72
N GLN A 255 -7.48 0.23 2.06
CA GLN A 255 -6.82 0.38 0.77
C GLN A 255 -7.81 0.73 -0.36
N ALA A 256 -8.98 0.10 -0.37
CA ALA A 256 -10.04 0.39 -1.36
C ALA A 256 -10.60 1.81 -1.21
N LEU A 257 -10.72 2.31 0.02
CA LEU A 257 -11.20 3.67 0.30
C LEU A 257 -10.33 4.76 -0.34
N MET A 258 -9.02 4.53 -0.50
CA MET A 258 -8.13 5.50 -1.17
C MET A 258 -8.57 5.77 -2.61
N SER A 259 -8.94 4.72 -3.35
CA SER A 259 -9.41 4.86 -4.73
C SER A 259 -10.77 5.58 -4.80
N ILE A 260 -11.68 5.27 -3.87
CA ILE A 260 -12.98 5.94 -3.77
C ILE A 260 -12.79 7.44 -3.49
N MET A 261 -11.91 7.79 -2.56
CA MET A 261 -11.62 9.19 -2.21
C MET A 261 -11.13 9.97 -3.43
N VAL A 262 -10.16 9.43 -4.17
CA VAL A 262 -9.63 10.10 -5.38
C VAL A 262 -10.73 10.28 -6.43
N TYR A 263 -11.54 9.27 -6.67
CA TYR A 263 -12.65 9.33 -7.62
C TYR A 263 -13.66 10.42 -7.26
N VAL A 264 -14.13 10.45 -6.01
CA VAL A 264 -15.11 11.44 -5.56
C VAL A 264 -14.52 12.85 -5.52
N MET A 265 -13.25 13.02 -5.14
CA MET A 265 -12.56 14.32 -5.21
C MET A 265 -12.50 14.84 -6.65
N ASN A 266 -12.23 14.00 -7.63
CA ASN A 266 -12.28 14.38 -9.05
C ASN A 266 -13.69 14.82 -9.48
N LEU A 267 -14.76 14.17 -8.98
CA LEU A 267 -16.13 14.61 -9.22
C LEU A 267 -16.43 15.98 -8.57
N ILE A 268 -15.96 16.20 -7.35
CA ILE A 268 -16.11 17.48 -6.65
C ILE A 268 -15.42 18.61 -7.43
N LEU A 269 -14.22 18.35 -8.00
CA LEU A 269 -13.43 19.33 -8.74
C LEU A 269 -13.83 19.47 -10.22
N LYS A 270 -14.76 18.67 -10.74
CA LYS A 270 -15.16 18.65 -12.15
C LYS A 270 -15.58 20.03 -12.71
N PHE A 271 -16.04 20.94 -11.86
CA PHE A 271 -16.43 22.31 -12.26
C PHE A 271 -15.25 23.19 -12.67
N ASN A 272 -14.02 22.82 -12.28
CA ASN A 272 -12.80 23.53 -12.65
C ASN A 272 -11.74 22.53 -13.15
N PRO A 273 -11.63 22.32 -14.48
CA PRO A 273 -10.71 21.34 -15.06
C PRO A 273 -9.24 21.58 -14.69
N SER A 274 -8.81 22.83 -14.58
CA SER A 274 -7.43 23.16 -14.20
C SER A 274 -7.12 22.79 -12.74
N ALA A 275 -8.09 22.98 -11.83
CA ALA A 275 -7.96 22.54 -10.45
C ALA A 275 -8.01 21.01 -10.33
N GLN A 276 -8.84 20.33 -11.12
CA GLN A 276 -8.89 18.88 -11.20
C GLN A 276 -7.55 18.29 -11.67
N THR A 277 -6.96 18.85 -12.72
CA THR A 277 -5.63 18.45 -13.21
C THR A 277 -4.57 18.70 -12.13
N ALA A 278 -4.58 19.87 -11.50
CA ALA A 278 -3.66 20.21 -10.41
C ALA A 278 -3.72 19.21 -9.26
N TYR A 279 -4.93 18.80 -8.87
CA TYR A 279 -5.13 17.76 -7.85
C TYR A 279 -4.52 16.42 -8.27
N GLY A 280 -4.76 15.98 -9.50
CA GLY A 280 -4.20 14.73 -10.02
C GLY A 280 -2.67 14.72 -10.02
N LEU A 281 -2.04 15.84 -10.40
CA LEU A 281 -0.59 16.01 -10.36
C LEU A 281 -0.06 16.02 -8.92
N PHE A 282 -0.72 16.78 -8.05
CA PHE A 282 -0.37 16.83 -6.63
C PHE A 282 -0.50 15.46 -5.96
N TYR A 283 -1.54 14.69 -6.29
CA TYR A 283 -1.76 13.37 -5.72
C TYR A 283 -0.57 12.41 -5.97
N LYS A 284 0.11 12.54 -7.11
CA LYS A 284 1.34 11.76 -7.37
C LYS A 284 2.47 12.13 -6.39
N VAL A 285 2.64 13.42 -6.10
CA VAL A 285 3.60 13.89 -5.08
C VAL A 285 3.22 13.37 -3.70
N GLN A 286 1.95 13.52 -3.34
CA GLN A 286 1.41 13.04 -2.07
C GLN A 286 1.61 11.53 -1.88
N GLN A 287 1.34 10.72 -2.88
CA GLN A 287 1.59 9.27 -2.82
C GLN A 287 3.05 8.96 -2.55
N PHE A 288 3.98 9.64 -3.26
CA PHE A 288 5.41 9.42 -3.03
C PHE A 288 5.81 9.72 -1.59
N VAL A 289 5.38 10.86 -1.03
CA VAL A 289 5.67 11.22 0.36
C VAL A 289 5.02 10.25 1.35
N LEU A 290 3.76 9.88 1.15
CA LEU A 290 3.06 8.96 2.05
C LEU A 290 3.57 7.52 1.97
N PHE A 291 4.14 7.09 0.85
CA PHE A 291 4.76 5.77 0.73
C PHE A 291 5.94 5.61 1.68
N LEU A 292 6.67 6.70 1.99
CA LEU A 292 7.71 6.67 3.03
C LEU A 292 7.10 6.33 4.41
N ALA A 293 5.95 6.92 4.74
CA ALA A 293 5.24 6.60 5.98
C ALA A 293 4.68 5.18 5.97
N PHE A 294 4.14 4.70 4.84
CA PHE A 294 3.66 3.32 4.72
C PHE A 294 4.79 2.30 4.86
N GLY A 295 5.97 2.57 4.28
CA GLY A 295 7.16 1.73 4.47
C GLY A 295 7.55 1.62 5.94
N LEU A 296 7.55 2.73 6.67
CA LEU A 296 7.87 2.72 8.11
C LEU A 296 6.77 2.05 8.93
N ARG A 297 5.48 2.25 8.59
CA ARG A 297 4.35 1.52 9.21
C ARG A 297 4.55 0.01 9.11
N ASP A 298 4.99 -0.47 7.97
CA ASP A 298 5.23 -1.89 7.72
C ASP A 298 6.35 -2.46 8.61
N ALA A 299 7.29 -1.62 9.09
CA ALA A 299 8.26 -1.97 10.12
C ALA A 299 7.69 -1.87 11.55
N ILE A 300 6.88 -0.85 11.83
CA ILE A 300 6.22 -0.65 13.14
C ILE A 300 5.38 -1.87 13.51
N THR A 301 4.58 -2.37 12.57
CA THR A 301 3.62 -3.46 12.81
C THR A 301 4.29 -4.73 13.33
N PRO A 302 5.25 -5.38 12.65
CA PRO A 302 5.86 -6.61 13.14
C PRO A 302 6.68 -6.41 14.42
N ILE A 303 7.37 -5.27 14.59
CA ILE A 303 8.18 -5.00 15.78
C ILE A 303 7.29 -4.92 17.03
N ILE A 304 6.19 -4.18 16.96
CA ILE A 304 5.26 -4.04 18.09
C ILE A 304 4.49 -5.35 18.30
N ALA A 305 4.03 -6.02 17.24
CA ALA A 305 3.30 -7.29 17.37
C ALA A 305 4.17 -8.39 18.01
N PHE A 306 5.44 -8.50 17.60
CA PHE A 306 6.39 -9.41 18.22
C PHE A 306 6.61 -9.09 19.70
N SER A 307 6.85 -7.80 20.01
CA SER A 307 7.03 -7.34 21.41
C SER A 307 5.79 -7.57 22.26
N TYR A 308 4.59 -7.44 21.66
CA TYR A 308 3.33 -7.76 22.30
C TYR A 308 3.19 -9.27 22.57
N GLY A 309 3.59 -10.11 21.63
CA GLY A 309 3.66 -11.56 21.82
C GLY A 309 4.59 -11.98 22.95
N MET A 310 5.74 -11.30 23.09
CA MET A 310 6.68 -11.52 24.20
C MET A 310 6.15 -11.04 25.56
N GLY A 311 5.10 -10.20 25.60
CA GLY A 311 4.64 -9.53 26.82
C GLY A 311 5.56 -8.39 27.29
N SER A 312 6.47 -7.89 26.45
CA SER A 312 7.44 -6.87 26.83
C SER A 312 6.85 -5.45 26.68
N LYS A 313 6.33 -4.91 27.79
CA LYS A 313 5.72 -3.59 27.86
C LYS A 313 6.66 -2.46 27.41
N ASN A 314 7.93 -2.52 27.81
CA ASN A 314 8.92 -1.50 27.48
C ASN A 314 9.24 -1.48 25.98
N ARG A 315 9.40 -2.65 25.37
CA ARG A 315 9.65 -2.73 23.91
C ARG A 315 8.47 -2.25 23.08
N ILE A 316 7.21 -2.50 23.53
CA ILE A 316 6.02 -1.96 22.89
C ILE A 316 6.03 -0.43 22.96
N LYS A 317 6.28 0.16 24.13
CA LYS A 317 6.35 1.62 24.31
C LYS A 317 7.46 2.24 23.47
N ASP A 318 8.61 1.61 23.39
CA ASP A 318 9.72 2.04 22.54
C ASP A 318 9.33 1.95 21.06
N GLY A 319 8.68 0.88 20.63
CA GLY A 319 8.16 0.73 19.26
C GLY A 319 7.19 1.83 18.87
N MET A 320 6.24 2.16 19.76
CA MET A 320 5.32 3.28 19.57
C MET A 320 6.06 4.62 19.49
N LYS A 321 6.99 4.87 20.41
CA LYS A 321 7.76 6.11 20.50
C LYS A 321 8.63 6.32 19.25
N TYR A 322 9.50 5.37 18.93
CA TYR A 322 10.45 5.50 17.82
C TYR A 322 9.73 5.42 16.47
N GLY A 323 8.68 4.61 16.34
CA GLY A 323 7.84 4.58 15.17
C GLY A 323 7.22 5.94 14.86
N LEU A 324 6.64 6.61 15.86
CA LEU A 324 6.09 7.96 15.71
C LEU A 324 7.18 9.01 15.41
N ILE A 325 8.27 9.01 16.16
CA ILE A 325 9.37 10.00 15.96
C ILE A 325 9.92 9.89 14.54
N TYR A 326 10.24 8.70 14.07
CA TYR A 326 10.84 8.53 12.76
C TYR A 326 9.85 8.87 11.64
N THR A 327 8.56 8.55 11.83
CA THR A 327 7.52 8.95 10.87
C THR A 327 7.40 10.48 10.81
N ILE A 328 7.39 11.16 11.96
CA ILE A 328 7.34 12.63 12.02
C ILE A 328 8.56 13.24 11.30
N VAL A 329 9.76 12.72 11.54
CA VAL A 329 10.98 13.21 10.87
C VAL A 329 10.86 13.06 9.34
N LEU A 330 10.41 11.90 8.85
CA LEU A 330 10.19 11.68 7.42
C LEU A 330 9.15 12.64 6.84
N MET A 331 8.05 12.88 7.57
CA MET A 331 7.00 13.78 7.09
C MET A 331 7.44 15.24 7.11
N VAL A 332 8.22 15.68 8.09
CA VAL A 332 8.82 17.02 8.11
C VAL A 332 9.74 17.21 6.90
N LEU A 333 10.54 16.19 6.55
CA LEU A 333 11.35 16.24 5.32
C LEU A 333 10.47 16.30 4.07
N GLY A 334 9.38 15.52 4.02
CA GLY A 334 8.41 15.58 2.92
C GLY A 334 7.77 16.95 2.77
N VAL A 335 7.32 17.57 3.87
CA VAL A 335 6.80 18.95 3.88
C VAL A 335 7.87 19.93 3.40
N ALA A 336 9.09 19.84 3.92
CA ALA A 336 10.17 20.74 3.53
C ALA A 336 10.46 20.69 2.02
N ILE A 337 10.51 19.48 1.43
CA ILE A 337 10.73 19.31 -0.01
C ILE A 337 9.59 19.91 -0.82
N THR A 338 8.34 19.68 -0.42
CA THR A 338 7.17 20.20 -1.13
C THR A 338 7.04 21.72 -1.02
N GLU A 339 7.42 22.31 0.12
CA GLU A 339 7.38 23.76 0.34
C GLU A 339 8.55 24.52 -0.32
N ILE A 340 9.73 23.90 -0.39
CA ILE A 340 10.91 24.55 -0.99
C ILE A 340 10.87 24.46 -2.52
N PHE A 341 10.36 23.37 -3.09
CA PHE A 341 10.46 23.09 -4.53
C PHE A 341 9.13 22.99 -5.29
N PRO A 342 8.04 23.72 -4.92
CA PRO A 342 6.75 23.56 -5.59
C PRO A 342 6.82 23.96 -7.08
N GLY A 343 7.60 25.00 -7.41
CA GLY A 343 7.82 25.43 -8.80
C GLY A 343 8.59 24.43 -9.65
N ALA A 344 9.57 23.72 -9.06
CA ALA A 344 10.31 22.66 -9.72
C ALA A 344 9.41 21.45 -10.05
N PHE A 345 8.57 21.03 -9.12
CA PHE A 345 7.56 20.00 -9.36
C PHE A 345 6.53 20.41 -10.43
N ALA A 346 6.06 21.68 -10.40
CA ALA A 346 5.16 22.19 -11.42
C ALA A 346 5.78 22.15 -12.84
N THR A 347 7.08 22.40 -12.94
CA THR A 347 7.82 22.30 -14.21
C THR A 347 8.05 20.85 -14.61
N LEU A 348 8.46 19.99 -13.66
CA LEU A 348 8.67 18.55 -13.88
C LEU A 348 7.43 17.86 -14.43
N PHE A 349 6.26 18.17 -13.87
CA PHE A 349 4.97 17.59 -14.29
C PHE A 349 4.30 18.34 -15.44
N ASN A 350 4.95 19.36 -16.01
CA ASN A 350 4.40 20.19 -17.08
C ASN A 350 2.97 20.68 -16.77
N ALA A 351 2.81 21.32 -15.60
CA ALA A 351 1.49 21.68 -15.06
C ALA A 351 0.72 22.71 -15.92
N GLY A 352 1.37 23.39 -16.88
CA GLY A 352 0.74 24.31 -17.85
C GLY A 352 -0.20 25.32 -17.19
N GLN A 353 -1.45 25.35 -17.65
CA GLN A 353 -2.49 26.24 -17.11
C GLN A 353 -2.91 25.89 -15.66
N SER A 354 -2.60 24.69 -15.19
CA SER A 354 -2.92 24.23 -13.82
C SER A 354 -1.84 24.60 -12.80
N ARG A 355 -0.74 25.30 -13.23
CA ARG A 355 0.45 25.58 -12.41
C ARG A 355 0.10 26.31 -11.11
N GLU A 356 -0.73 27.33 -11.18
CA GLU A 356 -1.09 28.14 -10.02
C GLU A 356 -1.89 27.32 -8.99
N TYR A 357 -2.88 26.57 -9.44
CA TYR A 357 -3.65 25.66 -8.59
C TYR A 357 -2.78 24.56 -7.99
N PHE A 358 -1.83 24.04 -8.77
CA PHE A 358 -0.90 23.01 -8.32
C PHE A 358 0.04 23.55 -7.21
N ILE A 359 0.64 24.72 -7.39
CA ILE A 359 1.47 25.35 -6.37
C ILE A 359 0.66 25.65 -5.10
N GLY A 360 -0.58 26.14 -5.25
CA GLY A 360 -1.49 26.36 -4.13
C GLY A 360 -1.83 25.06 -3.40
N ALA A 361 -2.05 23.96 -4.13
CA ALA A 361 -2.23 22.64 -3.54
C ALA A 361 -0.98 22.16 -2.81
N MET A 362 0.22 22.35 -3.39
CA MET A 362 1.49 22.00 -2.76
C MET A 362 1.65 22.69 -1.39
N HIS A 363 1.41 23.99 -1.30
CA HIS A 363 1.56 24.73 -0.04
C HIS A 363 0.50 24.40 1.02
N ILE A 364 -0.75 24.16 0.62
CA ILE A 364 -1.83 23.95 1.59
C ILE A 364 -1.91 22.49 2.00
N ILE A 365 -1.91 21.56 1.03
CA ILE A 365 -2.13 20.14 1.34
C ILE A 365 -0.89 19.52 1.98
N SER A 366 0.33 19.99 1.66
CA SER A 366 1.57 19.48 2.29
C SER A 366 1.56 19.60 3.82
N ILE A 367 0.87 20.60 4.37
CA ILE A 367 0.68 20.74 5.83
C ILE A 367 0.04 19.48 6.42
N SER A 368 -0.83 18.83 5.66
CA SER A 368 -1.48 17.59 6.09
C SER A 368 -0.53 16.41 6.24
N PHE A 369 0.63 16.40 5.57
CA PHE A 369 1.56 15.25 5.58
C PHE A 369 2.02 14.89 6.98
N LEU A 370 2.24 15.88 7.83
CA LEU A 370 2.63 15.63 9.23
C LEU A 370 1.57 14.79 9.96
N PHE A 371 0.32 15.22 9.90
CA PHE A 371 -0.79 14.52 10.55
C PHE A 371 -1.11 13.19 9.87
N ALA A 372 -1.04 13.16 8.53
CA ALA A 372 -1.22 11.94 7.73
C ALA A 372 -0.20 10.87 8.10
N GLY A 373 1.08 11.23 8.24
CA GLY A 373 2.13 10.31 8.70
C GLY A 373 1.86 9.78 10.11
N ILE A 374 1.47 10.63 11.05
CA ILE A 374 1.09 10.21 12.40
C ILE A 374 -0.08 9.22 12.36
N ASN A 375 -1.11 9.50 11.55
CA ASN A 375 -2.25 8.60 11.34
C ASN A 375 -1.83 7.25 10.75
N VAL A 376 -0.89 7.23 9.79
CA VAL A 376 -0.33 6.01 9.22
C VAL A 376 0.45 5.21 10.26
N ALA A 377 1.25 5.87 11.11
CA ALA A 377 1.96 5.21 12.20
C ALA A 377 0.97 4.63 13.24
N TYR A 378 -0.09 5.36 13.58
CA TYR A 378 -1.16 4.85 14.45
C TYR A 378 -1.80 3.59 13.88
N GLN A 379 -2.08 3.55 12.58
CA GLN A 379 -2.62 2.34 11.93
C GLN A 379 -1.70 1.13 12.12
N GLY A 380 -0.38 1.29 11.96
CA GLY A 380 0.60 0.22 12.21
C GLY A 380 0.58 -0.26 13.66
N ILE A 381 0.49 0.67 14.62
CA ILE A 381 0.40 0.35 16.06
C ILE A 381 -0.90 -0.41 16.35
N TYR A 382 -2.04 0.04 15.81
CA TYR A 382 -3.33 -0.64 16.04
C TYR A 382 -3.31 -2.05 15.45
N GLN A 383 -2.86 -2.22 14.21
CA GLN A 383 -2.75 -3.53 13.55
C GLN A 383 -1.87 -4.49 14.36
N ALA A 384 -0.79 -4.00 14.95
CA ALA A 384 0.11 -4.78 15.79
C ALA A 384 -0.54 -5.25 17.11
N LEU A 385 -1.49 -4.47 17.64
CA LEU A 385 -2.17 -4.69 18.93
C LEU A 385 -3.62 -5.16 18.76
N ASP A 386 -3.96 -5.85 17.67
CA ASP A 386 -5.31 -6.33 17.34
C ASP A 386 -6.38 -5.22 17.27
N GLY A 387 -5.99 -4.01 16.89
CA GLY A 387 -6.87 -2.85 16.70
C GLY A 387 -7.24 -2.65 15.24
N GLY A 388 -7.69 -3.69 14.54
CA GLY A 388 -8.08 -3.61 13.13
C GLY A 388 -9.24 -2.64 12.90
N ILE A 389 -10.22 -2.60 13.81
CA ILE A 389 -11.37 -1.69 13.73
C ILE A 389 -10.93 -0.24 13.91
N GLU A 390 -10.07 0.05 14.87
CA GLU A 390 -9.52 1.39 15.09
C GLU A 390 -8.75 1.87 13.86
N SER A 391 -7.96 0.98 13.24
CA SER A 391 -7.27 1.27 11.98
C SER A 391 -8.25 1.60 10.85
N LEU A 392 -9.34 0.86 10.74
CA LEU A 392 -10.39 1.10 9.74
C LEU A 392 -11.12 2.43 9.97
N VAL A 393 -11.50 2.73 11.21
CA VAL A 393 -12.22 3.99 11.54
C VAL A 393 -11.36 5.20 11.18
N ILE A 394 -10.07 5.17 11.47
CA ILE A 394 -9.16 6.25 11.05
C ILE A 394 -9.10 6.36 9.52
N SER A 395 -9.05 5.23 8.80
CA SER A 395 -9.09 5.26 7.33
C SER A 395 -10.39 5.84 6.79
N LEU A 396 -11.53 5.48 7.39
CA LEU A 396 -12.84 6.03 7.03
C LEU A 396 -12.90 7.56 7.25
N PHE A 397 -12.39 8.05 8.37
CA PHE A 397 -12.34 9.49 8.64
C PHE A 397 -11.50 10.24 7.60
N ARG A 398 -10.31 9.72 7.32
CA ARG A 398 -9.35 10.33 6.40
C ARG A 398 -9.79 10.33 4.94
N GLN A 399 -10.52 9.30 4.52
CA GLN A 399 -10.76 9.05 3.09
C GLN A 399 -12.22 9.17 2.66
N LEU A 400 -13.16 9.19 3.60
CA LEU A 400 -14.58 9.22 3.27
C LEU A 400 -15.39 10.21 4.13
N VAL A 401 -15.45 9.96 5.45
CA VAL A 401 -16.44 10.54 6.35
C VAL A 401 -16.20 12.03 6.61
N ILE A 402 -14.95 12.47 6.66
CA ILE A 402 -14.61 13.88 6.94
C ILE A 402 -14.21 14.60 5.65
N ILE A 403 -13.28 14.04 4.88
CA ILE A 403 -12.71 14.76 3.73
C ILE A 403 -13.75 15.05 2.64
N LEU A 404 -14.58 14.08 2.28
CA LEU A 404 -15.50 14.25 1.15
C LEU A 404 -16.64 15.21 1.46
N PRO A 405 -17.33 15.14 2.62
CA PRO A 405 -18.31 16.14 2.98
C PRO A 405 -17.70 17.53 3.12
N LEU A 406 -16.52 17.67 3.72
CA LEU A 406 -15.86 18.95 3.90
C LEU A 406 -15.45 19.57 2.55
N ALA A 407 -14.83 18.79 1.65
CA ALA A 407 -14.50 19.24 0.31
C ALA A 407 -15.76 19.58 -0.51
N GLY A 408 -16.82 18.79 -0.35
CA GLY A 408 -18.13 19.07 -0.97
C GLY A 408 -18.71 20.40 -0.52
N ILE A 409 -18.75 20.67 0.79
CA ILE A 409 -19.22 21.94 1.36
C ILE A 409 -18.35 23.09 0.83
N PHE A 410 -17.02 22.97 0.88
CA PHE A 410 -16.12 24.00 0.38
C PHE A 410 -16.30 24.27 -1.12
N SER A 411 -16.58 23.21 -1.91
CA SER A 411 -16.87 23.37 -3.33
C SER A 411 -18.10 24.22 -3.62
N ILE A 412 -19.11 24.19 -2.73
CA ILE A 412 -20.32 25.04 -2.88
C ILE A 412 -19.94 26.51 -2.75
N PHE A 413 -19.14 26.90 -1.75
CA PHE A 413 -18.68 28.29 -1.58
C PHE A 413 -17.85 28.75 -2.76
N VAL A 414 -17.00 27.88 -3.31
CA VAL A 414 -16.18 28.19 -4.48
C VAL A 414 -17.04 28.37 -5.73
N ARG A 415 -18.01 27.49 -5.98
CA ARG A 415 -18.94 27.60 -7.13
C ARG A 415 -19.82 28.86 -7.07
N ASN A 416 -20.18 29.30 -5.87
CA ASN A 416 -20.94 30.53 -5.66
C ASN A 416 -20.09 31.80 -5.78
N GLY A 417 -18.80 31.71 -6.12
CA GLY A 417 -17.88 32.83 -6.25
C GLY A 417 -17.50 33.52 -4.93
N GLN A 418 -17.83 32.94 -3.79
CA GLN A 418 -17.56 33.50 -2.48
C GLN A 418 -16.10 33.32 -2.04
N MET A 419 -15.44 32.25 -2.52
CA MET A 419 -14.09 31.86 -2.14
C MET A 419 -13.32 31.31 -3.33
N GLY A 420 -11.98 31.34 -3.27
CA GLY A 420 -11.09 30.72 -4.25
C GLY A 420 -11.00 29.20 -4.10
N VAL A 421 -10.55 28.54 -5.16
CA VAL A 421 -10.37 27.04 -5.20
C VAL A 421 -9.48 26.54 -4.06
N SER A 422 -8.55 27.34 -3.58
CA SER A 422 -7.66 27.02 -2.45
C SER A 422 -8.41 26.65 -1.18
N LEU A 423 -9.66 27.05 -1.02
CA LEU A 423 -10.50 26.63 0.11
C LEU A 423 -10.69 25.10 0.12
N ILE A 424 -10.84 24.47 -1.05
CA ILE A 424 -11.04 23.01 -1.13
C ILE A 424 -9.78 22.28 -0.65
N TRP A 425 -8.59 22.83 -0.88
CA TRP A 425 -7.33 22.24 -0.41
C TRP A 425 -7.24 22.15 1.11
N TRP A 426 -7.86 23.09 1.83
CA TRP A 426 -7.91 23.06 3.29
C TRP A 426 -8.68 21.87 3.87
N ALA A 427 -9.52 21.20 3.06
CA ALA A 427 -10.19 19.99 3.51
C ALA A 427 -9.19 18.91 3.94
N PHE A 428 -8.01 18.81 3.32
CA PHE A 428 -7.00 17.81 3.66
C PHE A 428 -6.35 18.05 5.03
N PRO A 429 -5.74 19.22 5.33
CA PRO A 429 -5.17 19.48 6.65
C PRO A 429 -6.17 19.36 7.79
N ILE A 430 -7.38 19.87 7.60
CA ILE A 430 -8.44 19.79 8.61
C ILE A 430 -8.82 18.33 8.88
N THR A 431 -9.03 17.53 7.82
CA THR A 431 -9.36 16.10 7.93
C THR A 431 -8.28 15.34 8.66
N GLU A 432 -7.02 15.49 8.24
CA GLU A 432 -5.91 14.74 8.83
C GLU A 432 -5.66 15.13 10.29
N PHE A 433 -5.85 16.41 10.63
CA PHE A 433 -5.77 16.88 12.01
C PHE A 433 -6.88 16.26 12.90
N ILE A 434 -8.14 16.28 12.44
CA ILE A 434 -9.26 15.67 13.18
C ILE A 434 -9.06 14.17 13.34
N ALA A 435 -8.64 13.49 12.28
CA ALA A 435 -8.30 12.07 12.32
C ALA A 435 -7.16 11.77 13.30
N CYS A 436 -6.15 12.65 13.38
CA CYS A 436 -5.03 12.52 14.30
C CYS A 436 -5.49 12.66 15.77
N LEU A 437 -6.40 13.57 16.08
CA LEU A 437 -6.99 13.69 17.41
C LEU A 437 -7.79 12.44 17.79
N ALA A 438 -8.64 11.94 16.89
CA ALA A 438 -9.36 10.69 17.09
C ALA A 438 -8.40 9.50 17.28
N GLY A 439 -7.35 9.45 16.45
CA GLY A 439 -6.29 8.45 16.55
C GLY A 439 -5.59 8.48 17.90
N TYR A 440 -5.28 9.65 18.41
CA TYR A 440 -4.68 9.77 19.75
C TYR A 440 -5.59 9.19 20.85
N VAL A 441 -6.90 9.42 20.77
CA VAL A 441 -7.88 8.85 21.72
C VAL A 441 -7.87 7.32 21.64
N PHE A 442 -7.89 6.76 20.41
CA PHE A 442 -7.80 5.30 20.22
C PHE A 442 -6.47 4.74 20.71
N LEU A 443 -5.35 5.42 20.45
CA LEU A 443 -4.04 5.03 20.94
C LEU A 443 -4.01 4.94 22.47
N LYS A 444 -4.53 5.95 23.14
CA LYS A 444 -4.62 5.98 24.61
C LYS A 444 -5.48 4.85 25.15
N ARG A 445 -6.60 4.53 24.49
CA ARG A 445 -7.48 3.43 24.84
C ARG A 445 -6.79 2.07 24.66
N ILE A 446 -6.20 1.82 23.48
CA ILE A 446 -5.49 0.56 23.17
C ILE A 446 -4.31 0.37 24.11
N ARG A 447 -3.54 1.43 24.37
CA ARG A 447 -2.44 1.38 25.34
C ARG A 447 -2.94 0.94 26.71
N LYS A 448 -4.01 1.55 27.22
CA LYS A 448 -4.58 1.23 28.54
C LYS A 448 -5.11 -0.20 28.62
N THR A 449 -5.77 -0.70 27.55
CA THR A 449 -6.43 -2.00 27.55
C THR A 449 -5.54 -3.17 27.15
N LYS A 450 -4.50 -2.94 26.36
CA LYS A 450 -3.63 -3.99 25.77
C LYS A 450 -2.20 -3.96 26.28
N VAL A 451 -1.66 -2.78 26.57
CA VAL A 451 -0.24 -2.63 26.94
C VAL A 451 -0.07 -2.47 28.45
N ASP A 452 -0.84 -1.57 29.06
CA ASP A 452 -0.65 -1.26 30.50
C ASP A 452 -1.10 -2.41 31.41
N VAL A 453 -1.95 -3.31 30.91
CA VAL A 453 -2.42 -4.51 31.62
C VAL A 453 -1.46 -5.71 31.51
N LEU A 454 -0.43 -5.64 30.66
CA LEU A 454 0.56 -6.72 30.59
C LEU A 454 1.31 -6.80 31.92
N SER A 455 1.29 -7.98 32.56
CA SER A 455 2.27 -8.31 33.59
C SER A 455 3.61 -8.50 32.91
N GLU A 456 4.65 -7.76 33.33
CA GLU A 456 6.00 -8.01 32.85
C GLU A 456 6.34 -9.48 33.15
N ARG A 457 6.51 -10.28 32.12
CA ARG A 457 7.17 -11.57 32.29
C ARG A 457 8.62 -11.26 32.58
N GLU A 458 9.07 -11.59 33.77
CA GLU A 458 10.50 -11.60 34.10
C GLU A 458 11.21 -12.50 33.05
N MET A 459 12.12 -11.90 32.29
CA MET A 459 12.94 -12.61 31.31
C MET A 459 14.16 -13.21 31.99
#